data_ca82cbfe08decaddf0972eca2eb6f1dc
#
_entry.id   ca82cbfe08decaddf0972eca2eb6f1dc
#
_cell.length_a   1.000
_cell.length_b   1.000
_cell.length_c   1.000
_cell.angle_alpha   90.00
_cell.angle_beta   90.00
_cell.angle_gamma   90.00
#
_symmetry.space_group_name_H-M   'P 1'
#
loop_
_entity.id
_entity.type
_entity.pdbx_description
1 polymer ?
#
loop_
_entity_poly.entity_id
_entity_poly.type
_entity_poly.pdbx_seq_one_letter_code
_entity_poly.pdbx_strand_id
1 'polypeptide(L)'
;VESRRGKVYNDIVESGLAEEILKEKNTLTDVAKILGTTVGAVSMAYNAYIQDLETKAAQDKWELPQVAEKSLEDFSNFRDRYFQTETGEPYETPDFHIKWINSILDAIENGDQQMILSPPRHGKTDLLIHFAVWLICTKPNIRILWVGGNEEIAKNAIGSVLDQLESNELLIEEICGPGPKFKPTTRTGKSWSQSGFTVGTRTVTGIKSPTMVGIGRGGKILSRDCDLIIADDIEDHTSTMQPASRENTRSWWTTTLSSRKEEHTAMVVIGSRQHYDDLYSHLLDNESWKTIVEEAHDTACNLPDWNEDEHVDCMLWSGKRTYKWLMDRKRAAETTGGRAIYEMVYLNVAMPDGLALFDRVEIEECRDQKRDIGHIPH
;
A
#
# COMPACT_ATOMS: atom_id res chain seq x y z
N VAL A 1 22.03 22.12 0.58
CA VAL A 1 22.37 23.52 0.91
C VAL A 1 21.40 23.92 2.01
N GLU A 2 21.88 23.89 3.29
CA GLU A 2 21.11 24.43 4.42
C GLU A 2 20.78 25.90 4.13
N SER A 3 19.50 26.27 4.29
CA SER A 3 19.13 27.67 4.15
C SER A 3 19.86 28.47 5.24
N ARG A 4 20.32 29.70 4.94
CA ARG A 4 20.94 30.58 5.94
C ARG A 4 20.10 30.75 7.21
N ARG A 5 18.77 30.56 7.13
CA ARG A 5 17.83 30.60 8.25
C ARG A 5 17.93 29.38 9.18
N GLY A 6 18.13 28.18 8.65
CA GLY A 6 18.34 26.97 9.46
C GLY A 6 19.66 26.99 10.20
N LYS A 7 20.70 27.58 9.62
CA LYS A 7 22.00 27.72 10.26
C LYS A 7 21.94 28.59 11.52
N VAL A 8 21.31 29.77 11.48
CA VAL A 8 21.21 30.66 12.65
C VAL A 8 20.41 30.02 13.77
N TYR A 9 19.37 29.25 13.44
CA TYR A 9 18.61 28.49 14.45
C TYR A 9 19.49 27.46 15.15
N ASN A 10 20.21 26.63 14.38
CA ASN A 10 21.11 25.65 14.97
C ASN A 10 22.23 26.31 15.81
N ASP A 11 22.80 27.37 15.29
CA ASP A 11 23.86 28.11 15.99
C ASP A 11 23.39 28.62 17.37
N ILE A 12 22.18 29.19 17.49
CA ILE A 12 21.66 29.70 18.79
C ILE A 12 21.23 28.58 19.74
N VAL A 13 20.79 27.44 19.22
CA VAL A 13 20.36 26.29 20.04
C VAL A 13 21.58 25.51 20.53
N GLU A 14 22.49 25.12 19.64
CA GLU A 14 23.68 24.32 19.97
C GLU A 14 24.67 25.09 20.86
N SER A 15 24.77 26.40 20.72
CA SER A 15 25.61 27.23 21.57
C SER A 15 24.99 27.58 22.92
N GLY A 16 23.71 27.29 23.17
CA GLY A 16 22.99 27.68 24.37
C GLY A 16 22.55 29.14 24.41
N LEU A 17 22.83 29.94 23.36
CA LEU A 17 22.51 31.37 23.30
C LEU A 17 20.98 31.62 23.31
N ALA A 18 20.17 30.67 22.81
CA ALA A 18 18.72 30.77 22.89
C ALA A 18 18.23 30.75 24.36
N GLU A 19 18.80 29.90 25.21
CA GLU A 19 18.49 29.86 26.63
C GLU A 19 19.00 31.10 27.37
N GLU A 20 20.11 31.70 26.96
CA GLU A 20 20.63 32.92 27.55
C GLU A 20 19.74 34.12 27.26
N ILE A 21 19.12 34.17 26.04
CA ILE A 21 18.09 35.17 25.74
C ILE A 21 16.87 34.95 26.64
N LEU A 22 16.41 33.71 26.78
CA LEU A 22 15.24 33.36 27.59
C LEU A 22 15.46 33.73 29.08
N LYS A 23 16.69 33.60 29.58
CA LYS A 23 17.09 33.95 30.95
C LYS A 23 17.50 35.41 31.10
N GLU A 24 17.27 36.26 30.11
CA GLU A 24 17.62 37.69 30.06
C GLU A 24 19.10 38.00 30.28
N LYS A 25 19.99 37.01 30.02
CA LYS A 25 21.43 37.19 30.15
C LYS A 25 22.06 37.87 28.94
N ASN A 26 21.49 37.67 27.75
CA ASN A 26 21.88 38.28 26.49
C ASN A 26 20.66 38.87 25.77
N THR A 27 20.85 39.96 25.05
CA THR A 27 19.81 40.50 24.16
C THR A 27 19.92 39.91 22.77
N LEU A 28 18.87 40.01 21.97
CA LEU A 28 18.89 39.62 20.54
C LEU A 28 20.02 40.34 19.78
N THR A 29 20.31 41.58 20.19
CA THR A 29 21.39 42.39 19.57
C THR A 29 22.78 41.88 19.95
N ASP A 30 22.98 41.40 21.17
CA ASP A 30 24.25 40.85 21.62
C ASP A 30 24.53 39.55 20.92
N VAL A 31 23.53 38.68 20.85
CA VAL A 31 23.64 37.38 20.11
C VAL A 31 23.88 37.60 18.61
N ALA A 32 23.25 38.62 18.01
CA ALA A 32 23.51 38.97 16.61
C ALA A 32 24.95 39.40 16.36
N LYS A 33 25.57 40.13 17.31
CA LYS A 33 26.99 40.49 17.27
C LYS A 33 27.90 39.26 17.43
N ILE A 34 27.59 38.36 18.39
CA ILE A 34 28.36 37.14 18.64
C ILE A 34 28.38 36.28 17.39
N LEU A 35 27.25 36.12 16.73
CA LEU A 35 27.11 35.25 15.55
C LEU A 35 27.46 35.91 14.21
N GLY A 36 27.78 37.25 14.24
CA GLY A 36 28.08 37.99 13.00
C GLY A 36 26.91 38.04 12.01
N THR A 37 25.68 38.11 12.52
CA THR A 37 24.44 38.09 11.72
C THR A 37 23.55 39.28 12.02
N THR A 38 22.33 39.35 11.44
CA THR A 38 21.38 40.42 11.69
C THR A 38 20.49 40.12 12.89
N VAL A 39 20.07 41.16 13.64
CA VAL A 39 19.12 41.02 14.74
C VAL A 39 17.80 40.36 14.28
N GLY A 40 17.35 40.69 13.06
CA GLY A 40 16.13 40.08 12.49
C GLY A 40 16.28 38.57 12.25
N ALA A 41 17.47 38.10 11.88
CA ALA A 41 17.75 36.66 11.71
C ALA A 41 17.74 35.92 13.08
N VAL A 42 18.35 36.53 14.10
CA VAL A 42 18.33 35.99 15.48
C VAL A 42 16.93 36.00 16.05
N SER A 43 16.16 37.09 15.86
CA SER A 43 14.77 37.20 16.32
C SER A 43 13.88 36.08 15.72
N MET A 44 13.99 35.84 14.40
CA MET A 44 13.24 34.77 13.77
C MET A 44 13.65 33.38 14.30
N ALA A 45 14.94 33.14 14.51
CA ALA A 45 15.46 31.89 15.04
C ALA A 45 15.04 31.70 16.50
N TYR A 46 15.08 32.72 17.30
CA TYR A 46 14.63 32.69 18.70
C TYR A 46 13.11 32.47 18.83
N ASN A 47 12.29 33.13 18.02
CA ASN A 47 10.84 32.88 18.00
C ASN A 47 10.53 31.44 17.61
N ALA A 48 11.28 30.88 16.67
CA ALA A 48 11.14 29.47 16.33
C ALA A 48 11.54 28.53 17.49
N TYR A 49 12.58 28.88 18.25
CA TYR A 49 12.99 28.15 19.44
C TYR A 49 11.91 28.19 20.55
N ILE A 50 11.31 29.36 20.81
CA ILE A 50 10.19 29.47 21.76
C ILE A 50 9.02 28.61 21.32
N GLN A 51 8.65 28.66 20.03
CA GLN A 51 7.58 27.84 19.46
C GLN A 51 7.87 26.36 19.62
N ASP A 52 9.12 25.92 19.41
CA ASP A 52 9.52 24.52 19.59
C ASP A 52 9.44 24.10 21.07
N LEU A 53 9.78 24.98 22.03
CA LEU A 53 9.61 24.73 23.47
C LEU A 53 8.14 24.61 23.87
N GLU A 54 7.28 25.53 23.40
CA GLU A 54 5.84 25.47 23.65
C GLU A 54 5.21 24.22 23.08
N THR A 55 5.60 23.84 21.85
CA THR A 55 5.15 22.60 21.19
C THR A 55 5.56 21.36 22.00
N LYS A 56 6.82 21.34 22.47
CA LYS A 56 7.32 20.25 23.31
C LYS A 56 6.58 20.16 24.64
N ALA A 57 6.35 21.29 25.31
CA ALA A 57 5.60 21.33 26.58
C ALA A 57 4.13 20.92 26.40
N ALA A 58 3.52 21.23 25.25
CA ALA A 58 2.18 20.77 24.91
C ALA A 58 2.17 19.26 24.60
N GLN A 59 3.19 18.77 23.91
CA GLN A 59 3.34 17.35 23.59
C GLN A 59 3.58 16.50 24.84
N ASP A 60 4.37 16.98 25.81
CA ASP A 60 4.62 16.29 27.08
C ASP A 60 3.33 16.16 27.95
N LYS A 61 2.31 16.99 27.69
CA LYS A 61 1.00 16.94 28.35
C LYS A 61 -0.10 16.30 27.50
N TRP A 62 0.19 16.04 26.23
CA TRP A 62 -0.81 15.50 25.33
C TRP A 62 -0.86 13.98 25.49
N GLU A 63 -2.07 13.48 25.63
CA GLU A 63 -2.37 12.05 25.66
C GLU A 63 -3.15 11.69 24.39
N LEU A 64 -2.82 10.56 23.79
CA LEU A 64 -3.55 10.05 22.64
C LEU A 64 -5.03 9.84 23.03
N PRO A 65 -6.01 10.37 22.28
CA PRO A 65 -7.41 10.13 22.58
C PRO A 65 -7.71 8.62 22.61
N GLN A 66 -8.45 8.17 23.62
CA GLN A 66 -8.77 6.73 23.78
C GLN A 66 -9.42 6.10 22.52
N VAL A 67 -10.19 6.90 21.76
CA VAL A 67 -10.81 6.43 20.51
C VAL A 67 -9.75 6.25 19.43
N ALA A 68 -8.75 7.12 19.36
CA ALA A 68 -7.63 7.00 18.44
C ALA A 68 -6.74 5.82 18.83
N GLU A 69 -6.47 5.61 20.12
CA GLU A 69 -5.72 4.43 20.61
C GLU A 69 -6.36 3.13 20.16
N LYS A 70 -7.68 2.96 20.38
CA LYS A 70 -8.42 1.79 19.91
C LYS A 70 -8.40 1.61 18.38
N SER A 71 -8.42 2.71 17.63
CA SER A 71 -8.34 2.63 16.17
C SER A 71 -6.95 2.22 15.68
N LEU A 72 -5.89 2.52 16.42
CA LEU A 72 -4.55 2.04 16.08
C LEU A 72 -4.34 0.55 16.38
N GLU A 73 -5.09 -0.03 17.32
CA GLU A 73 -5.02 -1.45 17.65
C GLU A 73 -5.64 -2.35 16.57
N ASP A 74 -6.64 -1.84 15.84
CA ASP A 74 -7.39 -2.59 14.82
C ASP A 74 -7.57 -1.79 13.53
N PHE A 75 -7.16 -2.38 12.41
CA PHE A 75 -7.22 -1.72 11.10
C PHE A 75 -8.65 -1.38 10.65
N SER A 76 -9.64 -2.22 10.98
CA SER A 76 -11.03 -1.95 10.57
C SER A 76 -11.56 -0.73 11.29
N ASN A 77 -11.33 -0.62 12.61
CA ASN A 77 -11.68 0.55 13.40
C ASN A 77 -10.96 1.81 12.89
N PHE A 78 -9.68 1.68 12.50
CA PHE A 78 -8.93 2.79 11.92
C PHE A 78 -9.53 3.25 10.59
N ARG A 79 -9.88 2.28 9.73
CA ARG A 79 -10.46 2.57 8.43
C ARG A 79 -11.82 3.26 8.56
N ASP A 80 -12.70 2.76 9.40
CA ASP A 80 -14.03 3.33 9.64
C ASP A 80 -13.95 4.76 10.20
N ARG A 81 -12.93 5.03 11.03
CA ARG A 81 -12.78 6.34 11.67
C ARG A 81 -12.23 7.40 10.74
N TYR A 82 -11.19 7.08 9.98
CA TYR A 82 -10.40 8.09 9.28
C TYR A 82 -10.64 8.14 7.77
N PHE A 83 -11.30 7.16 7.17
CA PHE A 83 -11.50 7.14 5.74
C PHE A 83 -12.98 7.17 5.37
N GLN A 84 -13.28 7.99 4.37
CA GLN A 84 -14.62 8.12 3.82
C GLN A 84 -14.59 7.94 2.31
N THR A 85 -15.66 7.38 1.79
CA THR A 85 -15.91 7.30 0.34
C THR A 85 -16.14 8.70 -0.25
N GLU A 86 -16.17 8.83 -1.57
CA GLU A 86 -16.50 10.09 -2.26
C GLU A 86 -17.88 10.65 -1.86
N THR A 87 -18.77 9.82 -1.31
CA THR A 87 -20.09 10.22 -0.81
C THR A 87 -20.09 10.61 0.67
N GLY A 88 -18.95 10.55 1.34
CA GLY A 88 -18.81 10.87 2.77
C GLY A 88 -19.19 9.73 3.73
N GLU A 89 -19.53 8.55 3.20
CA GLU A 89 -19.83 7.38 4.01
C GLU A 89 -18.54 6.64 4.40
N PRO A 90 -18.49 5.97 5.55
CA PRO A 90 -17.37 5.10 5.90
C PRO A 90 -17.14 4.02 4.84
N TYR A 91 -15.89 3.60 4.69
CA TYR A 91 -15.58 2.44 3.84
C TYR A 91 -16.09 1.15 4.49
N GLU A 92 -16.84 0.36 3.76
CA GLU A 92 -17.15 -1.01 4.14
C GLU A 92 -15.86 -1.86 4.18
N THR A 93 -15.67 -2.63 5.24
CA THR A 93 -14.55 -3.58 5.38
C THR A 93 -15.11 -5.00 5.51
N PRO A 94 -15.45 -5.65 4.38
CA PRO A 94 -16.03 -6.99 4.38
C PRO A 94 -15.02 -8.04 4.88
N ASP A 95 -15.51 -9.21 5.30
CA ASP A 95 -14.72 -10.28 5.91
C ASP A 95 -13.52 -10.71 5.08
N PHE A 96 -13.64 -10.73 3.75
CA PHE A 96 -12.51 -11.07 2.89
C PHE A 96 -11.39 -10.01 2.93
N HIS A 97 -11.70 -8.71 3.13
CA HIS A 97 -10.70 -7.68 3.38
C HIS A 97 -9.99 -7.89 4.72
N ILE A 98 -10.74 -8.25 5.76
CA ILE A 98 -10.18 -8.59 7.08
C ILE A 98 -9.23 -9.79 6.97
N LYS A 99 -9.66 -10.83 6.26
CA LYS A 99 -8.83 -12.00 5.95
C LYS A 99 -7.53 -11.62 5.24
N TRP A 100 -7.59 -10.72 4.24
CA TRP A 100 -6.40 -10.27 3.53
C TRP A 100 -5.45 -9.49 4.46
N ILE A 101 -5.97 -8.52 5.22
CA ILE A 101 -5.15 -7.74 6.15
C ILE A 101 -4.49 -8.62 7.19
N ASN A 102 -5.20 -9.58 7.76
CA ASN A 102 -4.63 -10.52 8.73
C ASN A 102 -3.49 -11.34 8.09
N SER A 103 -3.68 -11.82 6.86
CA SER A 103 -2.62 -12.56 6.15
C SER A 103 -1.39 -11.69 5.83
N ILE A 104 -1.60 -10.40 5.54
CA ILE A 104 -0.51 -9.44 5.34
C ILE A 104 0.22 -9.15 6.66
N LEU A 105 -0.52 -9.00 7.76
CA LEU A 105 0.08 -8.80 9.08
C LEU A 105 0.92 -9.99 9.51
N ASP A 106 0.43 -11.22 9.31
CA ASP A 106 1.19 -12.44 9.54
C ASP A 106 2.48 -12.48 8.70
N ALA A 107 2.39 -12.06 7.43
CA ALA A 107 3.56 -11.97 6.56
C ALA A 107 4.58 -10.92 7.07
N ILE A 108 4.10 -9.77 7.55
CA ILE A 108 4.97 -8.72 8.12
C ILE A 108 5.66 -9.19 9.40
N GLU A 109 4.97 -9.94 10.25
CA GLU A 109 5.53 -10.45 11.50
C GLU A 109 6.63 -11.48 11.25
N ASN A 110 6.45 -12.35 10.25
CA ASN A 110 7.35 -13.47 9.97
C ASN A 110 8.37 -13.19 8.86
N GLY A 111 8.30 -12.06 8.17
CA GLY A 111 9.13 -11.80 6.99
C GLY A 111 8.73 -12.68 5.78
N ASP A 112 7.48 -13.11 5.70
CA ASP A 112 6.97 -14.05 4.71
C ASP A 112 6.57 -13.39 3.38
N GLN A 113 6.17 -14.24 2.44
CA GLN A 113 5.65 -13.86 1.13
C GLN A 113 4.17 -14.20 1.04
N GLN A 114 3.33 -13.20 0.80
CA GLN A 114 1.88 -13.33 0.68
C GLN A 114 1.41 -12.90 -0.70
N MET A 115 0.67 -13.75 -1.40
CA MET A 115 -0.03 -13.38 -2.64
C MET A 115 -1.54 -13.43 -2.45
N ILE A 116 -2.23 -12.42 -2.97
CA ILE A 116 -3.68 -12.29 -2.96
C ILE A 116 -4.14 -12.03 -4.38
N LEU A 117 -4.85 -12.97 -4.98
CA LEU A 117 -5.49 -12.80 -6.26
C LEU A 117 -6.97 -12.54 -6.03
N SER A 118 -7.46 -11.44 -6.54
CA SER A 118 -8.84 -11.01 -6.34
C SER A 118 -9.38 -10.32 -7.58
N PRO A 119 -10.68 -10.47 -7.87
CA PRO A 119 -11.30 -9.86 -9.04
C PRO A 119 -11.14 -8.33 -9.07
N PRO A 120 -11.25 -7.70 -10.25
CA PRO A 120 -11.21 -6.25 -10.37
C PRO A 120 -12.35 -5.60 -9.57
N ARG A 121 -12.07 -4.38 -9.09
CA ARG A 121 -13.04 -3.54 -8.36
C ARG A 121 -13.52 -4.10 -7.02
N HIS A 122 -12.75 -5.01 -6.42
CA HIS A 122 -12.95 -5.49 -5.06
C HIS A 122 -12.09 -4.74 -4.02
N GLY A 123 -11.72 -3.49 -4.33
CA GLY A 123 -11.13 -2.55 -3.36
C GLY A 123 -9.66 -2.84 -3.00
N LYS A 124 -8.90 -3.62 -3.81
CA LYS A 124 -7.50 -3.99 -3.55
C LYS A 124 -6.61 -2.79 -3.23
N THR A 125 -6.48 -1.88 -4.18
CA THR A 125 -5.59 -0.72 -4.08
C THR A 125 -5.99 0.23 -2.95
N ASP A 126 -7.29 0.55 -2.82
CA ASP A 126 -7.78 1.43 -1.74
C ASP A 126 -7.50 0.82 -0.36
N LEU A 127 -7.72 -0.50 -0.21
CA LEU A 127 -7.43 -1.21 1.03
C LEU A 127 -5.94 -1.11 1.40
N LEU A 128 -5.05 -1.34 0.42
CA LEU A 128 -3.60 -1.25 0.63
C LEU A 128 -3.13 0.17 0.93
N ILE A 129 -3.73 1.20 0.30
CA ILE A 129 -3.44 2.62 0.59
C ILE A 129 -3.80 2.92 2.05
N HIS A 130 -5.01 2.57 2.47
CA HIS A 130 -5.46 2.77 3.86
C HIS A 130 -4.60 1.99 4.85
N PHE A 131 -4.24 0.77 4.49
CA PHE A 131 -3.35 -0.07 5.30
C PHE A 131 -1.93 0.52 5.43
N ALA A 132 -1.39 1.09 4.35
CA ALA A 132 -0.10 1.78 4.39
C ALA A 132 -0.14 3.01 5.32
N VAL A 133 -1.22 3.80 5.29
CA VAL A 133 -1.43 4.92 6.22
C VAL A 133 -1.48 4.42 7.67
N TRP A 134 -2.26 3.37 7.94
CA TRP A 134 -2.33 2.77 9.28
C TRP A 134 -0.97 2.26 9.78
N LEU A 135 -0.21 1.57 8.91
CA LEU A 135 1.14 1.12 9.25
C LEU A 135 2.09 2.29 9.57
N ILE A 136 1.98 3.40 8.84
CA ILE A 136 2.79 4.60 9.10
C ILE A 136 2.42 5.23 10.45
N CYS A 137 1.15 5.20 10.83
CA CYS A 137 0.68 5.70 12.11
C CYS A 137 1.14 4.81 13.28
N THR A 138 1.06 3.48 13.12
CA THR A 138 1.41 2.51 14.17
C THR A 138 2.91 2.23 14.24
N LYS A 139 3.61 2.31 13.12
CA LYS A 139 5.04 2.01 12.98
C LYS A 139 5.76 3.16 12.24
N PRO A 140 5.98 4.32 12.87
CA PRO A 140 6.48 5.53 12.19
C PRO A 140 7.88 5.38 11.56
N ASN A 141 8.62 4.33 11.93
CA ASN A 141 9.93 4.00 11.37
C ASN A 141 9.88 3.02 10.20
N ILE A 142 8.70 2.55 9.80
CA ILE A 142 8.52 1.57 8.71
C ILE A 142 9.05 2.11 7.38
N ARG A 143 9.53 1.18 6.54
CA ARG A 143 10.05 1.44 5.20
C ARG A 143 9.27 0.58 4.20
N ILE A 144 8.46 1.23 3.36
CA ILE A 144 7.58 0.56 2.39
C ILE A 144 8.10 0.82 0.97
N LEU A 145 8.29 -0.25 0.21
CA LEU A 145 8.50 -0.19 -1.24
C LEU A 145 7.18 -0.55 -1.94
N TRP A 146 6.60 0.41 -2.65
CA TRP A 146 5.40 0.19 -3.45
C TRP A 146 5.76 -0.01 -4.92
N VAL A 147 5.29 -1.10 -5.50
CA VAL A 147 5.52 -1.45 -6.90
C VAL A 147 4.18 -1.46 -7.63
N GLY A 148 4.01 -0.60 -8.62
CA GLY A 148 2.84 -0.60 -9.51
C GLY A 148 3.16 -1.18 -10.88
N GLY A 149 2.13 -1.46 -11.68
CA GLY A 149 2.29 -1.92 -13.07
C GLY A 149 3.11 -0.97 -13.95
N ASN A 150 3.12 0.32 -13.62
CA ASN A 150 4.01 1.33 -14.17
C ASN A 150 4.31 2.42 -13.13
N GLU A 151 5.20 3.36 -13.48
CA GLU A 151 5.64 4.42 -12.57
C GLU A 151 4.50 5.39 -12.18
N GLU A 152 3.59 5.67 -13.10
CA GLU A 152 2.45 6.56 -12.85
C GLU A 152 1.47 5.94 -11.83
N ILE A 153 1.15 4.66 -11.97
CA ILE A 153 0.30 3.92 -11.03
C ILE A 153 0.93 3.93 -9.63
N ALA A 154 2.22 3.67 -9.53
CA ALA A 154 2.93 3.73 -8.26
C ALA A 154 2.92 5.14 -7.64
N LYS A 155 3.14 6.18 -8.45
CA LYS A 155 3.07 7.58 -7.99
C LYS A 155 1.68 7.98 -7.52
N ASN A 156 0.63 7.50 -8.19
CA ASN A 156 -0.75 7.78 -7.79
C ASN A 156 -1.07 7.14 -6.44
N ALA A 157 -0.64 5.90 -6.19
CA ALA A 157 -0.80 5.25 -4.88
C ALA A 157 -0.06 6.01 -3.77
N ILE A 158 1.22 6.40 -4.02
CA ILE A 158 1.98 7.24 -3.07
C ILE A 158 1.28 8.60 -2.86
N GLY A 159 0.75 9.22 -3.93
CA GLY A 159 -0.01 10.46 -3.85
C GLY A 159 -1.21 10.34 -2.94
N SER A 160 -2.00 9.27 -3.08
CA SER A 160 -3.15 9.00 -2.23
C SER A 160 -2.78 8.82 -0.74
N VAL A 161 -1.66 8.15 -0.45
CA VAL A 161 -1.14 8.07 0.93
C VAL A 161 -0.74 9.46 1.44
N LEU A 162 -0.03 10.25 0.63
CA LEU A 162 0.38 11.61 0.99
C LEU A 162 -0.82 12.51 1.27
N ASP A 163 -1.88 12.41 0.45
CA ASP A 163 -3.10 13.21 0.61
C ASP A 163 -3.76 12.93 1.97
N GLN A 164 -3.82 11.67 2.40
CA GLN A 164 -4.32 11.32 3.74
C GLN A 164 -3.43 11.90 4.85
N LEU A 165 -2.11 11.75 4.74
CA LEU A 165 -1.17 12.21 5.75
C LEU A 165 -1.04 13.75 5.80
N GLU A 166 -1.46 14.47 4.77
CA GLU A 166 -1.36 15.93 4.66
C GLU A 166 -2.70 16.65 4.89
N SER A 167 -3.82 16.05 4.48
CA SER A 167 -5.12 16.71 4.39
C SER A 167 -6.20 16.11 5.28
N ASN A 168 -6.01 14.91 5.84
CA ASN A 168 -6.96 14.30 6.75
C ASN A 168 -6.81 14.94 8.15
N GLU A 169 -7.55 16.02 8.39
CA GLU A 169 -7.45 16.83 9.61
C GLU A 169 -7.66 15.99 10.87
N LEU A 170 -8.70 15.15 10.90
CA LEU A 170 -9.01 14.29 12.05
C LEU A 170 -7.85 13.33 12.37
N LEU A 171 -7.29 12.68 11.34
CA LEU A 171 -6.14 11.79 11.50
C LEU A 171 -4.92 12.55 12.05
N ILE A 172 -4.63 13.73 11.48
CA ILE A 172 -3.47 14.54 11.87
C ILE A 172 -3.63 15.07 13.30
N GLU A 173 -4.82 15.55 13.66
CA GLU A 173 -5.10 16.09 14.99
C GLU A 173 -4.98 15.01 16.05
N GLU A 174 -5.61 13.85 15.84
CA GLU A 174 -5.66 12.79 16.84
C GLU A 174 -4.35 12.00 16.96
N ILE A 175 -3.64 11.75 15.87
CA ILE A 175 -2.42 10.93 15.90
C ILE A 175 -1.18 11.76 16.20
N CYS A 176 -1.06 12.94 15.62
CA CYS A 176 0.12 13.80 15.84
C CYS A 176 -0.02 14.72 17.05
N GLY A 177 -1.25 15.09 17.45
CA GLY A 177 -1.48 16.06 18.49
C GLY A 177 -0.71 17.37 18.27
N PRO A 178 -0.13 17.97 19.31
CA PRO A 178 0.72 19.16 19.19
C PRO A 178 2.14 18.86 18.67
N GLY A 179 2.49 17.58 18.53
CA GLY A 179 3.82 17.14 18.14
C GLY A 179 4.13 17.31 16.64
N PRO A 180 5.24 16.70 16.19
CA PRO A 180 5.62 16.70 14.78
C PRO A 180 4.51 16.13 13.91
N LYS A 181 4.18 16.82 12.82
CA LYS A 181 3.20 16.34 11.84
C LYS A 181 3.83 15.30 10.91
N PHE A 182 2.98 14.55 10.20
CA PHE A 182 3.45 13.59 9.19
C PHE A 182 4.30 14.28 8.12
N LYS A 183 3.84 15.44 7.60
CA LYS A 183 4.62 16.25 6.67
C LYS A 183 5.80 16.91 7.39
N PRO A 184 7.04 16.59 6.99
CA PRO A 184 8.21 17.13 7.64
C PRO A 184 8.33 18.64 7.38
N THR A 185 8.91 19.37 8.32
CA THR A 185 9.23 20.77 8.09
C THR A 185 10.34 20.90 7.05
N THR A 186 10.37 22.01 6.32
CA THR A 186 11.39 22.29 5.29
C THR A 186 12.83 22.28 5.81
N ARG A 187 13.01 22.46 7.13
CA ARG A 187 14.32 22.42 7.80
C ARG A 187 14.97 21.04 7.84
N THR A 188 14.19 19.97 7.75
CA THR A 188 14.72 18.60 7.90
C THR A 188 15.37 18.04 6.64
N GLY A 189 15.20 18.68 5.47
CA GLY A 189 15.70 18.16 4.18
C GLY A 189 15.07 16.82 3.75
N LYS A 190 14.05 16.33 4.44
CA LYS A 190 13.36 15.08 4.12
C LYS A 190 12.49 15.27 2.87
N SER A 191 12.49 14.25 2.00
CA SER A 191 11.65 14.24 0.81
C SER A 191 10.17 14.12 1.16
N TRP A 192 9.32 14.85 0.41
CA TRP A 192 7.88 14.79 0.46
C TRP A 192 7.33 14.92 -0.95
N SER A 193 7.22 13.78 -1.65
CA SER A 193 6.80 13.74 -3.05
C SER A 193 6.18 12.39 -3.41
N GLN A 194 5.44 12.34 -4.51
CA GLN A 194 4.84 11.12 -5.05
C GLN A 194 5.85 10.05 -5.49
N SER A 195 7.13 10.40 -5.68
CA SER A 195 8.19 9.41 -5.94
C SER A 195 8.73 8.76 -4.67
N GLY A 196 8.48 9.37 -3.51
CA GLY A 196 8.86 8.87 -2.21
C GLY A 196 8.95 9.97 -1.16
N PHE A 197 8.67 9.60 0.08
CA PHE A 197 8.61 10.52 1.20
C PHE A 197 9.11 9.91 2.51
N THR A 198 9.45 10.78 3.44
CA THR A 198 9.82 10.42 4.81
C THR A 198 8.96 11.26 5.78
N VAL A 199 8.21 10.59 6.66
CA VAL A 199 7.35 11.28 7.63
C VAL A 199 8.13 12.04 8.69
N GLY A 200 7.56 13.16 9.16
CA GLY A 200 8.10 13.96 10.24
C GLY A 200 8.05 13.26 11.61
N THR A 201 7.09 12.36 11.78
CA THR A 201 6.86 11.58 13.01
C THR A 201 7.87 10.46 13.24
N ARG A 202 8.79 10.21 12.30
CA ARG A 202 9.84 9.19 12.45
C ARG A 202 10.71 9.48 13.67
N THR A 203 10.87 8.48 14.53
CA THR A 203 11.60 8.60 15.81
C THR A 203 13.09 8.24 15.69
N VAL A 204 13.46 7.37 14.73
CA VAL A 204 14.84 6.92 14.53
C VAL A 204 15.49 7.77 13.42
N THR A 205 16.54 8.52 13.79
CA THR A 205 17.24 9.45 12.88
C THR A 205 18.23 8.77 11.92
N GLY A 206 18.73 7.59 12.27
CA GLY A 206 19.74 6.85 11.48
C GLY A 206 19.20 6.13 10.24
N ILE A 207 17.89 6.07 10.03
CA ILE A 207 17.27 5.38 8.89
C ILE A 207 17.44 6.22 7.63
N LYS A 208 18.21 5.71 6.65
CA LYS A 208 18.49 6.38 5.39
C LYS A 208 17.37 6.22 4.36
N SER A 209 16.70 5.04 4.36
CA SER A 209 15.59 4.78 3.43
C SER A 209 14.37 5.61 3.77
N PRO A 210 13.61 6.12 2.78
CA PRO A 210 12.36 6.84 3.02
C PRO A 210 11.32 5.97 3.73
N THR A 211 10.24 6.61 4.24
CA THR A 211 9.08 5.89 4.79
C THR A 211 8.37 5.11 3.69
N MET A 212 8.19 5.72 2.52
CA MET A 212 7.57 5.05 1.38
C MET A 212 8.22 5.51 0.06
N VAL A 213 8.40 4.57 -0.88
CA VAL A 213 8.94 4.82 -2.23
C VAL A 213 8.10 4.06 -3.23
N GLY A 214 7.75 4.73 -4.34
CA GLY A 214 7.04 4.13 -5.47
C GLY A 214 7.97 3.86 -6.65
N ILE A 215 7.80 2.70 -7.26
CA ILE A 215 8.46 2.32 -8.53
C ILE A 215 7.46 1.62 -9.45
N GLY A 216 7.65 1.77 -10.75
CA GLY A 216 6.95 0.94 -11.73
C GLY A 216 7.67 -0.39 -11.97
N ARG A 217 6.94 -1.38 -12.47
CA ARG A 217 7.51 -2.64 -12.99
C ARG A 217 8.64 -2.35 -13.99
N GLY A 218 9.72 -3.11 -13.91
CA GLY A 218 10.92 -2.88 -14.71
C GLY A 218 11.80 -1.74 -14.23
N GLY A 219 11.36 -0.98 -13.21
CA GLY A 219 12.10 0.14 -12.65
C GLY A 219 13.36 -0.29 -11.90
N LYS A 220 14.32 0.65 -11.81
CA LYS A 220 15.56 0.43 -11.04
C LYS A 220 15.28 0.63 -9.57
N ILE A 221 15.65 -0.34 -8.76
CA ILE A 221 15.59 -0.24 -7.31
C ILE A 221 16.98 0.15 -6.82
N LEU A 222 17.13 1.40 -6.38
CA LEU A 222 18.37 1.84 -5.74
C LEU A 222 18.53 1.10 -4.40
N SER A 223 19.76 0.86 -3.95
CA SER A 223 20.10 0.17 -2.69
C SER A 223 19.39 0.81 -1.50
N ARG A 224 18.20 0.33 -1.17
CA ARG A 224 17.38 0.80 -0.05
C ARG A 224 16.79 -0.40 0.66
N ASP A 225 16.99 -0.43 1.97
CA ASP A 225 16.34 -1.43 2.81
C ASP A 225 14.86 -1.11 2.90
N CYS A 226 14.03 -2.13 2.95
CA CYS A 226 12.58 -2.03 3.18
C CYS A 226 12.13 -3.13 4.15
N ASP A 227 11.09 -2.83 4.90
CA ASP A 227 10.46 -3.76 5.83
C ASP A 227 9.27 -4.46 5.15
N LEU A 228 8.65 -3.77 4.20
CA LEU A 228 7.50 -4.25 3.43
C LEU A 228 7.63 -3.88 1.95
N ILE A 229 7.47 -4.86 1.09
CA ILE A 229 7.32 -4.69 -0.36
C ILE A 229 5.85 -4.97 -0.70
N ILE A 230 5.17 -4.00 -1.31
CA ILE A 230 3.81 -4.14 -1.83
C ILE A 230 3.89 -4.08 -3.36
N ALA A 231 3.46 -5.14 -4.02
CA ALA A 231 3.34 -5.20 -5.48
C ALA A 231 1.85 -5.24 -5.86
N ASP A 232 1.32 -4.10 -6.31
CA ASP A 232 -0.10 -3.89 -6.61
C ASP A 232 -0.33 -3.85 -8.11
N ASP A 233 -1.15 -4.79 -8.61
CA ASP A 233 -1.53 -4.96 -10.01
C ASP A 233 -0.34 -4.74 -10.97
N ILE A 234 0.77 -5.46 -10.73
CA ILE A 234 2.02 -5.30 -11.50
C ILE A 234 1.94 -5.83 -12.93
N GLU A 235 1.00 -6.67 -13.24
CA GLU A 235 0.69 -7.13 -14.58
C GLU A 235 -0.73 -6.72 -15.00
N ASP A 236 -0.85 -6.34 -16.26
CA ASP A 236 -2.09 -6.03 -16.94
C ASP A 236 -2.19 -6.81 -18.25
N HIS A 237 -3.32 -6.76 -18.92
CA HIS A 237 -3.53 -7.45 -20.19
C HIS A 237 -2.47 -7.06 -21.23
N THR A 238 -2.13 -5.78 -21.33
CA THR A 238 -1.15 -5.30 -22.33
C THR A 238 0.24 -5.88 -22.07
N SER A 239 0.64 -5.92 -20.81
CA SER A 239 1.96 -6.42 -20.39
C SER A 239 2.10 -7.93 -20.54
N THR A 240 0.99 -8.67 -20.55
CA THR A 240 0.99 -10.12 -20.62
C THR A 240 0.73 -10.68 -22.04
N MET A 241 0.34 -9.84 -23.00
CA MET A 241 0.06 -10.27 -24.39
C MET A 241 1.26 -10.92 -25.06
N GLN A 242 2.45 -10.34 -24.91
CA GLN A 242 3.65 -10.79 -25.59
C GLN A 242 4.51 -11.71 -24.71
N PRO A 243 4.94 -12.89 -25.18
CA PRO A 243 5.81 -13.78 -24.41
C PRO A 243 7.08 -13.12 -23.89
N ALA A 244 7.72 -12.27 -24.72
CA ALA A 244 8.91 -11.51 -24.32
C ALA A 244 8.64 -10.55 -23.17
N SER A 245 7.46 -9.92 -23.12
CA SER A 245 7.07 -9.02 -22.02
C SER A 245 6.90 -9.77 -20.71
N ARG A 246 6.25 -10.95 -20.74
CA ARG A 246 6.12 -11.82 -19.57
C ARG A 246 7.47 -12.28 -19.05
N GLU A 247 8.38 -12.71 -19.96
CA GLU A 247 9.74 -13.09 -19.59
C GLU A 247 10.53 -11.94 -18.97
N ASN A 248 10.43 -10.74 -19.52
CA ASN A 248 11.06 -9.53 -18.96
C ASN A 248 10.53 -9.23 -17.55
N THR A 249 9.23 -9.38 -17.32
CA THR A 249 8.64 -9.20 -15.99
C THR A 249 9.18 -10.24 -15.00
N ARG A 250 9.23 -11.53 -15.37
CA ARG A 250 9.79 -12.60 -14.54
C ARG A 250 11.28 -12.38 -14.23
N SER A 251 12.05 -12.04 -15.26
CA SER A 251 13.49 -11.75 -15.11
C SER A 251 13.71 -10.58 -14.15
N TRP A 252 13.00 -9.47 -14.33
CA TRP A 252 13.08 -8.31 -13.45
C TRP A 252 12.61 -8.66 -12.02
N TRP A 253 11.53 -9.41 -11.90
CA TRP A 253 11.03 -9.89 -10.61
C TRP A 253 12.11 -10.65 -9.85
N THR A 254 12.71 -11.66 -10.50
CA THR A 254 13.69 -12.54 -9.85
C THR A 254 15.00 -11.83 -9.56
N THR A 255 15.52 -11.06 -10.54
CA THR A 255 16.86 -10.47 -10.42
C THR A 255 16.89 -9.14 -9.68
N THR A 256 15.80 -8.37 -9.75
CA THR A 256 15.78 -7.02 -9.22
C THR A 256 14.90 -6.87 -7.99
N LEU A 257 13.63 -7.27 -8.04
CA LEU A 257 12.71 -7.06 -6.92
C LEU A 257 12.92 -8.08 -5.80
N SER A 258 12.95 -9.37 -6.12
CA SER A 258 13.13 -10.42 -5.10
C SER A 258 14.48 -10.33 -4.39
N SER A 259 15.52 -9.79 -5.08
CA SER A 259 16.82 -9.54 -4.47
C SER A 259 16.82 -8.44 -3.38
N ARG A 260 15.68 -7.73 -3.19
CA ARG A 260 15.53 -6.72 -2.11
C ARG A 260 14.91 -7.30 -0.86
N LYS A 261 14.39 -8.52 -0.93
CA LYS A 261 13.85 -9.21 0.23
C LYS A 261 14.99 -9.66 1.13
N GLU A 262 15.05 -9.11 2.31
CA GLU A 262 15.86 -9.60 3.42
C GLU A 262 15.04 -10.57 4.28
N GLU A 263 15.65 -11.23 5.25
CA GLU A 263 14.96 -12.21 6.12
C GLU A 263 13.73 -11.63 6.82
N HIS A 264 13.83 -10.38 7.27
CA HIS A 264 12.75 -9.66 7.96
C HIS A 264 11.79 -8.90 7.03
N THR A 265 12.05 -8.87 5.72
CA THR A 265 11.23 -8.14 4.75
C THR A 265 10.03 -8.97 4.35
N ALA A 266 8.83 -8.47 4.60
CA ALA A 266 7.62 -9.06 4.02
C ALA A 266 7.45 -8.66 2.56
N MET A 267 6.96 -9.58 1.74
CA MET A 267 6.62 -9.30 0.34
C MET A 267 5.16 -9.66 0.08
N VAL A 268 4.37 -8.66 -0.28
CA VAL A 268 2.93 -8.80 -0.56
C VAL A 268 2.68 -8.52 -2.04
N VAL A 269 2.04 -9.46 -2.71
CA VAL A 269 1.55 -9.31 -4.08
C VAL A 269 0.03 -9.31 -4.05
N ILE A 270 -0.59 -8.31 -4.65
CA ILE A 270 -2.03 -8.30 -4.85
C ILE A 270 -2.33 -7.99 -6.31
N GLY A 271 -3.28 -8.72 -6.91
CA GLY A 271 -3.60 -8.53 -8.31
C GLY A 271 -4.75 -9.39 -8.80
N SER A 272 -4.94 -9.41 -10.11
CA SER A 272 -5.89 -10.29 -10.81
C SER A 272 -5.15 -11.03 -11.92
N ARG A 273 -5.54 -12.26 -12.23
CA ARG A 273 -4.95 -13.04 -13.32
C ARG A 273 -5.15 -12.33 -14.66
N GLN A 274 -4.12 -12.31 -15.48
CA GLN A 274 -4.12 -11.64 -16.79
C GLN A 274 -3.79 -12.59 -17.95
N HIS A 275 -3.11 -13.69 -17.64
CA HIS A 275 -2.70 -14.69 -18.62
C HIS A 275 -2.40 -16.01 -17.92
N TYR A 276 -2.52 -17.17 -18.62
CA TYR A 276 -2.18 -18.48 -18.03
C TYR A 276 -0.68 -18.58 -17.65
N ASP A 277 0.20 -17.88 -18.39
CA ASP A 277 1.65 -17.79 -18.19
C ASP A 277 2.04 -16.40 -17.68
N ASP A 278 1.24 -15.80 -16.77
CA ASP A 278 1.59 -14.56 -16.08
C ASP A 278 2.55 -14.81 -14.90
N LEU A 279 3.12 -13.76 -14.33
CA LEU A 279 3.98 -13.89 -13.16
C LEU A 279 3.25 -14.58 -12.00
N TYR A 280 1.96 -14.31 -11.83
CA TYR A 280 1.17 -14.88 -10.74
C TYR A 280 1.07 -16.41 -10.82
N SER A 281 1.05 -17.01 -12.05
CA SER A 281 1.12 -18.47 -12.19
C SER A 281 2.39 -19.04 -11.59
N HIS A 282 3.53 -18.41 -11.88
CA HIS A 282 4.82 -18.87 -11.38
C HIS A 282 4.96 -18.70 -9.87
N LEU A 283 4.29 -17.69 -9.30
CA LEU A 283 4.24 -17.51 -7.85
C LEU A 283 3.31 -18.51 -7.18
N LEU A 284 2.19 -18.89 -7.83
CA LEU A 284 1.27 -19.93 -7.33
C LEU A 284 1.96 -21.30 -7.21
N ASP A 285 2.84 -21.61 -8.15
CA ASP A 285 3.59 -22.88 -8.20
C ASP A 285 4.76 -22.91 -7.20
N ASN A 286 5.05 -21.80 -6.51
CA ASN A 286 6.16 -21.68 -5.59
C ASN A 286 5.70 -21.80 -4.13
N GLU A 287 6.07 -22.90 -3.46
CA GLU A 287 5.69 -23.23 -2.10
C GLU A 287 6.09 -22.18 -1.04
N SER A 288 7.02 -21.25 -1.36
CA SER A 288 7.40 -20.17 -0.44
C SER A 288 6.35 -19.05 -0.36
N TRP A 289 5.34 -19.07 -1.23
CA TRP A 289 4.26 -18.11 -1.23
C TRP A 289 3.02 -18.65 -0.52
N LYS A 290 2.57 -17.95 0.51
CA LYS A 290 1.22 -18.12 1.04
C LYS A 290 0.25 -17.46 0.08
N THR A 291 -0.83 -18.15 -0.31
CA THR A 291 -1.72 -17.66 -1.37
C THR A 291 -3.17 -17.61 -0.93
N ILE A 292 -3.86 -16.55 -1.33
CA ILE A 292 -5.31 -16.41 -1.25
C ILE A 292 -5.78 -16.13 -2.68
N VAL A 293 -6.70 -16.96 -3.17
CA VAL A 293 -7.33 -16.78 -4.48
C VAL A 293 -8.83 -16.63 -4.26
N GLU A 294 -9.37 -15.48 -4.64
CA GLU A 294 -10.80 -15.16 -4.49
C GLU A 294 -11.48 -15.17 -5.86
N GLU A 295 -12.68 -15.68 -5.90
CA GLU A 295 -13.58 -15.64 -7.06
C GLU A 295 -14.67 -14.59 -6.81
N ALA A 296 -15.09 -13.85 -7.83
CA ALA A 296 -16.16 -12.86 -7.68
C ALA A 296 -17.51 -13.48 -7.30
N HIS A 297 -17.66 -14.75 -7.62
CA HIS A 297 -18.84 -15.57 -7.35
C HIS A 297 -18.40 -17.01 -7.14
N ASP A 298 -18.94 -17.67 -6.14
CA ASP A 298 -18.66 -19.10 -5.88
C ASP A 298 -19.15 -19.94 -7.06
N THR A 299 -18.21 -20.56 -7.76
CA THR A 299 -18.49 -21.41 -8.92
C THR A 299 -19.20 -22.72 -8.54
N ALA A 300 -19.16 -23.14 -7.27
CA ALA A 300 -19.92 -24.28 -6.74
C ALA A 300 -21.39 -23.95 -6.42
N CYS A 301 -21.82 -22.69 -6.59
CA CYS A 301 -23.19 -22.28 -6.36
C CYS A 301 -24.13 -22.96 -7.37
N ASN A 302 -25.12 -23.67 -6.87
CA ASN A 302 -26.12 -24.36 -7.66
C ASN A 302 -27.48 -23.62 -7.75
N LEU A 303 -27.54 -22.37 -7.29
CA LEU A 303 -28.73 -21.55 -7.37
C LEU A 303 -29.04 -21.17 -8.83
N PRO A 304 -30.33 -21.13 -9.21
CA PRO A 304 -30.67 -20.77 -10.60
C PRO A 304 -30.36 -19.31 -10.88
N ASP A 305 -29.77 -19.01 -12.04
CA ASP A 305 -29.35 -17.67 -12.48
C ASP A 305 -30.45 -16.60 -12.49
N TRP A 306 -31.72 -17.02 -12.57
CA TRP A 306 -32.86 -16.10 -12.62
C TRP A 306 -33.25 -15.53 -11.26
N ASN A 307 -32.77 -16.10 -10.16
CA ASN A 307 -33.09 -15.63 -8.81
C ASN A 307 -31.90 -14.86 -8.22
N GLU A 308 -31.77 -13.60 -8.64
CA GLU A 308 -30.62 -12.74 -8.27
C GLU A 308 -30.51 -12.50 -6.77
N ASP A 309 -31.63 -12.44 -6.04
CA ASP A 309 -31.65 -12.14 -4.61
C ASP A 309 -31.11 -13.31 -3.76
N GLU A 310 -31.17 -14.54 -4.25
CA GLU A 310 -30.64 -15.71 -3.57
C GLU A 310 -29.10 -15.85 -3.66
N HIS A 311 -28.48 -15.14 -4.63
CA HIS A 311 -27.03 -15.19 -4.86
C HIS A 311 -26.20 -14.28 -3.96
N VAL A 312 -26.81 -13.61 -2.96
CA VAL A 312 -26.11 -12.68 -2.06
C VAL A 312 -24.94 -13.39 -1.33
N ASP A 313 -25.21 -14.61 -0.83
CA ASP A 313 -24.24 -15.36 -0.01
C ASP A 313 -23.12 -16.02 -0.83
N CYS A 314 -23.32 -16.20 -2.15
CA CYS A 314 -22.27 -16.77 -2.99
C CYS A 314 -21.44 -15.72 -3.75
N MET A 315 -21.76 -14.44 -3.59
CA MET A 315 -20.97 -13.34 -4.10
C MET A 315 -19.87 -12.93 -3.12
N LEU A 316 -18.66 -12.70 -3.62
CA LEU A 316 -17.54 -12.21 -2.79
C LEU A 316 -17.88 -10.85 -2.12
N TRP A 317 -18.56 -9.97 -2.85
CA TRP A 317 -18.99 -8.66 -2.33
C TRP A 317 -20.34 -8.24 -2.91
N SER A 318 -21.40 -8.82 -2.40
CA SER A 318 -22.78 -8.54 -2.82
C SER A 318 -23.21 -7.07 -2.57
N GLY A 319 -22.73 -6.45 -1.50
CA GLY A 319 -23.01 -5.04 -1.20
C GLY A 319 -22.49 -4.05 -2.25
N LYS A 320 -21.44 -4.41 -3.00
CA LYS A 320 -20.84 -3.54 -4.02
C LYS A 320 -21.28 -3.85 -5.44
N ARG A 321 -21.59 -5.12 -5.74
CA ARG A 321 -21.99 -5.58 -7.08
C ARG A 321 -23.08 -6.62 -6.96
N THR A 322 -24.11 -6.50 -7.79
CA THR A 322 -25.18 -7.50 -7.86
C THR A 322 -24.73 -8.70 -8.70
N TYR A 323 -25.32 -9.85 -8.43
CA TYR A 323 -25.14 -11.05 -9.26
C TYR A 323 -25.47 -10.78 -10.73
N LYS A 324 -26.57 -10.06 -10.99
CA LYS A 324 -26.95 -9.61 -12.33
C LYS A 324 -25.82 -8.88 -13.05
N TRP A 325 -25.19 -7.91 -12.38
CA TRP A 325 -24.08 -7.16 -12.97
C TRP A 325 -22.94 -8.10 -13.39
N LEU A 326 -22.63 -9.09 -12.57
CA LEU A 326 -21.58 -10.06 -12.87
C LEU A 326 -21.95 -10.96 -14.05
N MET A 327 -23.19 -11.46 -14.08
CA MET A 327 -23.70 -12.29 -15.20
C MET A 327 -23.79 -11.52 -16.50
N ASP A 328 -24.12 -10.23 -16.47
CA ASP A 328 -24.09 -9.37 -17.67
C ASP A 328 -22.66 -9.24 -18.23
N ARG A 329 -21.63 -9.19 -17.37
CA ARG A 329 -20.22 -9.23 -17.79
C ARG A 329 -19.83 -10.57 -18.40
N LYS A 330 -20.27 -11.67 -17.79
CA LYS A 330 -20.07 -13.02 -18.33
C LYS A 330 -20.67 -13.15 -19.73
N ARG A 331 -21.94 -12.81 -19.89
CA ARG A 331 -22.63 -12.84 -21.20
C ARG A 331 -21.97 -11.96 -22.25
N ALA A 332 -21.55 -10.74 -21.86
CA ALA A 332 -20.83 -9.85 -22.77
C ALA A 332 -19.50 -10.48 -23.23
N ALA A 333 -18.76 -11.09 -22.33
CA ALA A 333 -17.53 -11.79 -22.67
C ALA A 333 -17.79 -13.01 -23.60
N GLU A 334 -18.80 -13.82 -23.33
CA GLU A 334 -19.21 -14.96 -24.17
C GLU A 334 -19.55 -14.52 -25.59
N THR A 335 -20.28 -13.41 -25.74
CA THR A 335 -20.68 -12.88 -27.06
C THR A 335 -19.49 -12.43 -27.91
N THR A 336 -18.41 -11.99 -27.28
CA THR A 336 -17.20 -11.51 -27.96
C THR A 336 -16.12 -12.58 -28.07
N GLY A 337 -16.39 -13.85 -27.69
CA GLY A 337 -15.43 -14.94 -27.67
C GLY A 337 -14.43 -14.84 -26.51
N GLY A 338 -14.71 -14.01 -25.50
CA GLY A 338 -13.84 -13.74 -24.36
C GLY A 338 -14.22 -14.47 -23.07
N ARG A 339 -14.91 -15.62 -23.14
CA ARG A 339 -15.29 -16.40 -21.95
C ARG A 339 -14.09 -16.71 -21.06
N ALA A 340 -12.98 -17.16 -21.64
CA ALA A 340 -11.74 -17.42 -20.92
C ALA A 340 -11.20 -16.16 -20.21
N ILE A 341 -11.43 -14.97 -20.78
CA ILE A 341 -11.06 -13.68 -20.15
C ILE A 341 -11.93 -13.44 -18.92
N TYR A 342 -13.24 -13.73 -18.99
CA TYR A 342 -14.10 -13.60 -17.80
C TYR A 342 -13.64 -14.54 -16.67
N GLU A 343 -13.41 -15.82 -16.97
CA GLU A 343 -12.96 -16.79 -15.97
C GLU A 343 -11.61 -16.39 -15.35
N MET A 344 -10.69 -15.93 -16.18
CA MET A 344 -9.38 -15.48 -15.73
C MET A 344 -9.46 -14.24 -14.84
N VAL A 345 -10.21 -13.22 -15.25
CA VAL A 345 -10.23 -11.91 -14.57
C VAL A 345 -11.15 -11.91 -13.36
N TYR A 346 -12.34 -12.56 -13.46
CA TYR A 346 -13.32 -12.53 -12.37
C TYR A 346 -13.28 -13.75 -11.45
N LEU A 347 -12.78 -14.89 -11.95
CA LEU A 347 -12.67 -16.11 -11.14
C LEU A 347 -11.21 -16.47 -10.82
N ASN A 348 -10.26 -15.69 -11.32
CA ASN A 348 -8.82 -15.94 -11.19
C ASN A 348 -8.39 -17.34 -11.70
N VAL A 349 -9.17 -17.92 -12.63
CA VAL A 349 -8.90 -19.20 -13.29
C VAL A 349 -8.31 -18.94 -14.67
N ALA A 350 -7.01 -19.15 -14.82
CA ALA A 350 -6.34 -18.98 -16.10
C ALA A 350 -6.22 -20.32 -16.85
N MET A 351 -6.74 -20.35 -18.07
CA MET A 351 -6.66 -21.50 -18.96
C MET A 351 -5.66 -21.24 -20.11
N PRO A 352 -4.91 -22.26 -20.56
CA PRO A 352 -4.11 -22.15 -21.79
C PRO A 352 -4.98 -21.81 -23.00
N ASP A 353 -4.47 -21.00 -23.91
CA ASP A 353 -5.17 -20.46 -25.09
C ASP A 353 -5.86 -21.54 -25.97
N GLY A 354 -5.36 -22.77 -25.96
CA GLY A 354 -5.93 -23.89 -26.74
C GLY A 354 -7.09 -24.64 -26.07
N LEU A 355 -7.33 -24.42 -24.78
CA LEU A 355 -8.39 -25.11 -24.02
C LEU A 355 -9.65 -24.21 -23.82
N ALA A 356 -9.58 -22.94 -24.20
CA ALA A 356 -10.70 -21.99 -24.10
C ALA A 356 -11.89 -22.32 -25.02
N LEU A 357 -11.77 -23.32 -25.90
CA LEU A 357 -12.83 -23.79 -26.77
C LEU A 357 -13.82 -24.78 -26.10
N PHE A 358 -13.44 -25.31 -24.93
CA PHE A 358 -14.27 -26.27 -24.20
C PHE A 358 -14.63 -25.74 -22.82
N ASP A 359 -15.86 -25.93 -22.41
CA ASP A 359 -16.32 -25.61 -21.07
C ASP A 359 -15.64 -26.53 -20.05
N ARG A 360 -15.25 -25.98 -18.88
CA ARG A 360 -14.70 -26.77 -17.78
C ARG A 360 -15.65 -27.90 -17.35
N VAL A 361 -16.95 -27.63 -17.35
CA VAL A 361 -17.99 -28.62 -17.06
C VAL A 361 -17.98 -29.70 -18.13
N GLU A 362 -17.89 -29.32 -19.42
CA GLU A 362 -17.79 -30.27 -20.53
C GLU A 362 -16.51 -31.13 -20.44
N ILE A 363 -15.38 -30.51 -20.03
CA ILE A 363 -14.12 -31.23 -19.82
C ILE A 363 -14.25 -32.24 -18.66
N GLU A 364 -14.83 -31.81 -17.54
CA GLU A 364 -15.03 -32.66 -16.35
C GLU A 364 -16.06 -33.77 -16.63
N GLU A 365 -17.15 -33.47 -17.36
CA GLU A 365 -18.11 -34.49 -17.83
C GLU A 365 -17.49 -35.52 -18.78
N CYS A 366 -16.51 -35.09 -19.59
CA CYS A 366 -15.74 -35.98 -20.47
C CYS A 366 -14.69 -36.78 -19.73
N ARG A 367 -14.40 -36.46 -18.44
CA ARG A 367 -13.39 -37.12 -17.64
C ARG A 367 -13.90 -38.46 -17.13
N ASP A 368 -13.72 -39.49 -17.94
CA ASP A 368 -14.04 -40.85 -17.52
C ASP A 368 -12.98 -41.40 -16.54
N GLN A 369 -13.26 -41.20 -15.24
CA GLN A 369 -12.39 -41.62 -14.14
C GLN A 369 -12.23 -43.16 -14.06
N LYS A 370 -12.97 -43.93 -14.85
CA LYS A 370 -12.95 -45.40 -14.85
C LYS A 370 -12.24 -46.02 -16.06
N ARG A 371 -11.83 -45.19 -17.02
CA ARG A 371 -11.13 -45.67 -18.21
C ARG A 371 -9.65 -45.77 -17.92
N ASP A 372 -9.20 -47.01 -17.83
CA ASP A 372 -7.77 -47.33 -17.93
C ASP A 372 -7.30 -46.97 -19.35
N ILE A 373 -6.55 -45.85 -19.48
CA ILE A 373 -5.92 -45.46 -20.76
C ILE A 373 -4.67 -46.31 -20.94
N GLY A 374 -4.85 -47.63 -20.97
CA GLY A 374 -3.79 -48.55 -21.37
C GLY A 374 -3.38 -48.24 -22.78
N HIS A 375 -2.14 -47.79 -22.98
CA HIS A 375 -1.41 -47.63 -24.23
C HIS A 375 -2.21 -47.09 -25.43
N ILE A 376 -2.14 -45.78 -25.63
CA ILE A 376 -2.39 -45.19 -26.94
C ILE A 376 -1.12 -45.45 -27.77
N PRO A 377 -1.19 -46.25 -28.88
CA PRO A 377 -0.07 -46.39 -29.80
C PRO A 377 0.22 -45.04 -30.45
N HIS A 378 1.47 -44.65 -30.50
CA HIS A 378 1.96 -43.46 -31.19
C HIS A 378 1.67 -43.49 -32.68
#